data_f48ccf43da1d8aea993abccf0b0e0ba6
#
_entry.id   f48ccf43da1d8aea993abccf0b0e0ba6
#
_cell.length_a   1.000
_cell.length_b   1.000
_cell.length_c   1.000
_cell.angle_alpha   90.00
_cell.angle_beta   90.00
_cell.angle_gamma   90.00
#
_symmetry.space_group_name_H-M   'P 1'
#
loop_
_entity.id
_entity.type
_entity.pdbx_description
1 polymer ?
#
loop_
_entity_poly.entity_id
_entity_poly.type
_entity_poly.pdbx_seq_one_letter_code
_entity_poly.pdbx_strand_id
1 'polypeptide(L)'
;MAVPAIETKMPIPVTRADAALGAEIGVDLSRTLSDDTFAEIEAAFHDNIVVCFRRQTLTNEQHIDFSRRFGELEIHIVKKYLLPGYPEILLISNVRNEAGELIGLADAGFTWHSDTSYRQFPSRCSLLYAKEVPHRDGVALGDTVFANTIAAYEALPAATKRRIEGRRAIHRYSERRRVPGSPRPKLTAAQLAETPDIAHPIVRTHPYTGRKALYVTAGECVGIEGVPDNEAVPLIAELDAWCVRPEFLYRHRWQVGDLLMW
;
A
#
# COMPACT_ATOMS: atom_id res chain seq x y z
N MET A 1 52.63 8.70 -8.74
CA MET A 1 51.24 8.39 -9.14
C MET A 1 50.39 8.61 -7.91
N ALA A 2 49.52 9.59 -7.94
CA ALA A 2 48.59 9.82 -6.84
C ALA A 2 47.47 8.75 -6.88
N VAL A 3 47.27 8.04 -5.77
CA VAL A 3 46.16 7.11 -5.61
C VAL A 3 44.89 7.98 -5.59
N PRO A 4 43.89 7.73 -6.45
CA PRO A 4 42.63 8.49 -6.37
C PRO A 4 42.01 8.29 -5.00
N ALA A 5 41.66 9.37 -4.35
CA ALA A 5 40.89 9.33 -3.09
C ALA A 5 39.61 8.57 -3.38
N ILE A 6 39.36 7.48 -2.67
CA ILE A 6 38.06 6.79 -2.65
C ILE A 6 37.12 7.77 -1.96
N GLU A 7 36.30 8.49 -2.72
CA GLU A 7 35.18 9.21 -2.16
C GLU A 7 34.28 8.20 -1.45
N THR A 8 34.35 8.16 -0.13
CA THR A 8 33.43 7.38 0.67
C THR A 8 32.04 7.99 0.53
N LYS A 9 31.22 7.36 -0.32
CA LYS A 9 29.79 7.73 -0.49
C LYS A 9 29.12 7.66 0.88
N MET A 10 28.54 8.79 1.33
CA MET A 10 27.75 8.81 2.53
C MET A 10 26.44 8.04 2.28
N PRO A 11 26.01 7.15 3.19
CA PRO A 11 24.75 6.47 3.07
C PRO A 11 23.57 7.46 3.07
N ILE A 12 22.46 7.09 2.43
CA ILE A 12 21.25 7.93 2.42
C ILE A 12 20.72 8.12 3.86
N PRO A 13 20.25 9.33 4.22
CA PRO A 13 19.64 9.56 5.52
C PRO A 13 18.33 8.77 5.66
N VAL A 14 18.24 7.91 6.67
CA VAL A 14 17.04 7.14 7.02
C VAL A 14 16.71 7.37 8.49
N THR A 15 15.53 7.92 8.76
CA THR A 15 15.03 8.16 10.11
C THR A 15 13.82 7.26 10.37
N ARG A 16 13.97 6.27 11.23
CA ARG A 16 12.87 5.35 11.59
C ARG A 16 11.82 6.07 12.42
N ALA A 17 10.56 5.72 12.21
CA ALA A 17 9.46 6.13 13.07
C ALA A 17 9.53 5.41 14.42
N ASP A 18 9.05 6.06 15.47
CA ASP A 18 8.82 5.40 16.77
C ASP A 18 7.50 4.61 16.72
N ALA A 19 7.49 3.55 15.92
CA ALA A 19 6.34 2.70 15.66
C ALA A 19 6.78 1.32 15.15
N ALA A 20 5.85 0.41 14.96
CA ALA A 20 6.10 -0.96 14.50
C ALA A 20 6.66 -1.04 13.05
N LEU A 21 6.56 0.03 12.29
CA LEU A 21 7.03 0.18 10.91
C LEU A 21 7.13 1.67 10.58
N GLY A 22 7.73 1.99 9.43
CA GLY A 22 7.81 3.35 8.91
C GLY A 22 9.19 3.99 9.06
N ALA A 23 9.62 4.72 8.02
CA ALA A 23 10.80 5.57 8.06
C ALA A 23 10.64 6.76 7.12
N GLU A 24 11.40 7.84 7.38
CA GLU A 24 11.61 8.93 6.45
C GLU A 24 12.96 8.76 5.75
N ILE A 25 13.00 8.96 4.44
CA ILE A 25 14.21 8.88 3.62
C ILE A 25 14.54 10.28 3.08
N GLY A 26 15.75 10.75 3.37
CA GLY A 26 16.24 12.07 3.01
C GLY A 26 16.88 12.11 1.61
N VAL A 27 16.10 11.81 0.57
CA VAL A 27 16.55 11.83 -0.83
C VAL A 27 15.63 12.72 -1.66
N ASP A 28 16.21 13.52 -2.56
CA ASP A 28 15.48 14.33 -3.54
C ASP A 28 15.21 13.50 -4.79
N LEU A 29 13.96 13.08 -4.96
CA LEU A 29 13.52 12.22 -6.06
C LEU A 29 13.32 12.99 -7.38
N SER A 30 13.43 14.32 -7.39
CA SER A 30 13.42 15.11 -8.61
C SER A 30 14.70 14.98 -9.43
N ARG A 31 15.75 14.40 -8.83
CA ARG A 31 17.06 14.18 -9.44
C ARG A 31 17.20 12.76 -9.97
N THR A 32 18.04 12.59 -10.96
CA THR A 32 18.46 11.25 -11.42
C THR A 32 19.18 10.53 -10.29
N LEU A 33 18.66 9.38 -9.88
CA LEU A 33 19.24 8.53 -8.85
C LEU A 33 20.20 7.50 -9.47
N SER A 34 21.40 7.36 -8.89
CA SER A 34 22.28 6.25 -9.23
C SER A 34 21.67 4.91 -8.80
N ASP A 35 22.13 3.82 -9.38
CA ASP A 35 21.68 2.48 -9.01
C ASP A 35 22.04 2.14 -7.56
N ASP A 36 23.19 2.60 -7.07
CA ASP A 36 23.56 2.43 -5.66
C ASP A 36 22.61 3.17 -4.71
N THR A 37 22.24 4.44 -5.04
CA THR A 37 21.29 5.19 -4.22
C THR A 37 19.91 4.51 -4.23
N PHE A 38 19.50 3.99 -5.38
CA PHE A 38 18.25 3.25 -5.48
C PHE A 38 18.29 1.95 -4.66
N ALA A 39 19.40 1.20 -4.71
CA ALA A 39 19.55 0.00 -3.89
C ALA A 39 19.48 0.28 -2.38
N GLU A 40 20.04 1.42 -1.94
CA GLU A 40 19.90 1.86 -0.54
C GLU A 40 18.45 2.22 -0.17
N ILE A 41 17.70 2.88 -1.09
CA ILE A 41 16.26 3.16 -0.92
C ILE A 41 15.48 1.85 -0.83
N GLU A 42 15.75 0.90 -1.71
CA GLU A 42 15.08 -0.40 -1.74
C GLU A 42 15.35 -1.21 -0.46
N ALA A 43 16.58 -1.22 0.02
CA ALA A 43 16.94 -1.84 1.30
C ALA A 43 16.20 -1.16 2.47
N ALA A 44 16.19 0.17 2.52
CA ALA A 44 15.47 0.91 3.56
C ALA A 44 13.96 0.65 3.52
N PHE A 45 13.37 0.50 2.32
CA PHE A 45 11.96 0.12 2.16
C PHE A 45 11.68 -1.29 2.71
N HIS A 46 12.49 -2.28 2.35
CA HIS A 46 12.31 -3.64 2.85
C HIS A 46 12.48 -3.76 4.37
N ASP A 47 13.37 -2.95 4.96
CA ASP A 47 13.61 -2.95 6.41
C ASP A 47 12.48 -2.26 7.20
N ASN A 48 11.85 -1.23 6.60
CA ASN A 48 10.89 -0.38 7.30
C ASN A 48 9.44 -0.53 6.82
N ILE A 49 9.18 -1.25 5.72
CA ILE A 49 7.86 -1.62 5.16
C ILE A 49 7.09 -0.43 4.57
N VAL A 50 7.09 0.73 5.26
CA VAL A 50 6.53 1.99 4.78
C VAL A 50 7.63 3.04 4.83
N VAL A 51 7.87 3.75 3.73
CA VAL A 51 8.83 4.84 3.70
C VAL A 51 8.23 6.10 3.11
N CYS A 52 8.63 7.25 3.66
CA CYS A 52 8.18 8.56 3.24
C CYS A 52 9.36 9.40 2.76
N PHE A 53 9.23 10.00 1.60
CA PHE A 53 10.11 11.06 1.09
C PHE A 53 9.39 12.38 1.30
N ARG A 54 9.83 13.18 2.28
CA ARG A 54 9.21 14.45 2.63
C ARG A 54 9.59 15.56 1.64
N ARG A 55 8.71 16.56 1.51
CA ARG A 55 8.97 17.84 0.80
C ARG A 55 9.45 17.66 -0.63
N GLN A 56 8.91 16.69 -1.33
CA GLN A 56 9.22 16.48 -2.73
C GLN A 56 8.47 17.47 -3.62
N THR A 57 9.12 17.85 -4.72
CA THR A 57 8.49 18.63 -5.80
C THR A 57 8.72 17.89 -7.11
N LEU A 58 7.76 17.02 -7.45
CA LEU A 58 7.86 16.11 -8.59
C LEU A 58 6.90 16.51 -9.70
N THR A 59 7.37 16.41 -10.95
CA THR A 59 6.48 16.31 -12.11
C THR A 59 5.81 14.93 -12.12
N ASN A 60 4.78 14.76 -12.95
CA ASN A 60 4.14 13.46 -13.12
C ASN A 60 5.11 12.43 -13.72
N GLU A 61 5.96 12.86 -14.65
CA GLU A 61 6.99 12.02 -15.28
C GLU A 61 8.01 11.53 -14.24
N GLN A 62 8.51 12.42 -13.38
CA GLN A 62 9.46 12.05 -12.32
C GLN A 62 8.85 11.06 -11.33
N HIS A 63 7.57 11.24 -10.96
CA HIS A 63 6.85 10.29 -10.12
C HIS A 63 6.73 8.92 -10.81
N ILE A 64 6.34 8.89 -12.09
CA ILE A 64 6.24 7.68 -12.91
C ILE A 64 7.61 7.00 -13.05
N ASP A 65 8.65 7.75 -13.40
CA ASP A 65 10.00 7.20 -13.64
C ASP A 65 10.60 6.60 -12.37
N PHE A 66 10.42 7.26 -11.22
CA PHE A 66 10.82 6.68 -9.95
C PHE A 66 10.04 5.39 -9.63
N SER A 67 8.73 5.40 -9.85
CA SER A 67 7.87 4.23 -9.61
C SER A 67 8.25 3.03 -10.50
N ARG A 68 8.61 3.27 -11.76
CA ARG A 68 9.06 2.23 -12.72
C ARG A 68 10.30 1.48 -12.27
N ARG A 69 11.12 2.06 -11.40
CA ARG A 69 12.29 1.37 -10.85
C ARG A 69 11.91 0.15 -9.99
N PHE A 70 10.69 0.11 -9.47
CA PHE A 70 10.17 -1.02 -8.67
C PHE A 70 9.48 -2.09 -9.51
N GLY A 71 9.23 -1.85 -10.79
CA GLY A 71 8.61 -2.79 -11.72
C GLY A 71 7.66 -2.14 -12.72
N GLU A 72 6.92 -2.98 -13.42
CA GLU A 72 5.88 -2.53 -14.36
C GLU A 72 4.74 -1.85 -13.60
N LEU A 73 4.25 -0.72 -14.12
CA LEU A 73 3.19 0.04 -13.47
C LEU A 73 1.82 -0.50 -13.83
N GLU A 74 0.99 -0.69 -12.82
CA GLU A 74 -0.40 -1.12 -13.02
C GLU A 74 -1.30 0.06 -13.42
N ILE A 75 -2.15 -0.19 -14.42
CA ILE A 75 -3.23 0.73 -14.77
C ILE A 75 -4.49 0.27 -14.04
N HIS A 76 -5.02 1.13 -13.15
CA HIS A 76 -6.16 0.79 -12.33
C HIS A 76 -7.43 0.51 -13.16
N ILE A 77 -8.21 -0.49 -12.73
CA ILE A 77 -9.41 -0.96 -13.44
C ILE A 77 -10.51 0.13 -13.55
N VAL A 78 -10.61 1.04 -12.60
CA VAL A 78 -11.55 2.17 -12.62
C VAL A 78 -10.93 3.34 -13.37
N LYS A 79 -10.97 3.27 -14.71
CA LYS A 79 -10.30 4.24 -15.60
C LYS A 79 -10.81 5.68 -15.48
N LYS A 80 -12.02 5.88 -14.94
CA LYS A 80 -12.63 7.22 -14.76
C LYS A 80 -11.75 8.18 -13.94
N TYR A 81 -10.96 7.65 -13.02
CA TYR A 81 -10.15 8.44 -12.08
C TYR A 81 -8.66 8.42 -12.39
N LEU A 82 -8.27 7.96 -13.58
CA LEU A 82 -6.90 8.08 -14.05
C LEU A 82 -6.61 9.53 -14.43
N LEU A 83 -5.39 9.98 -14.15
CA LEU A 83 -4.97 11.33 -14.54
C LEU A 83 -4.91 11.46 -16.06
N PRO A 84 -5.60 12.43 -16.68
CA PRO A 84 -5.53 12.64 -18.12
C PRO A 84 -4.08 12.81 -18.62
N GLY A 85 -3.69 12.01 -19.61
CA GLY A 85 -2.32 11.99 -20.15
C GLY A 85 -1.33 11.09 -19.39
N TYR A 86 -1.70 10.60 -18.20
CA TYR A 86 -0.85 9.75 -17.34
C TYR A 86 -1.67 8.59 -16.77
N PRO A 87 -1.97 7.56 -17.56
CA PRO A 87 -2.86 6.47 -17.16
C PRO A 87 -2.30 5.63 -15.99
N GLU A 88 -1.00 5.73 -15.70
CA GLU A 88 -0.35 5.09 -14.56
C GLU A 88 -0.67 5.77 -13.23
N ILE A 89 -1.24 6.99 -13.24
CA ILE A 89 -1.57 7.76 -12.04
C ILE A 89 -3.08 7.70 -11.78
N LEU A 90 -3.44 7.11 -10.63
CA LEU A 90 -4.80 7.15 -10.10
C LEU A 90 -4.96 8.36 -9.17
N LEU A 91 -5.96 9.19 -9.43
CA LEU A 91 -6.29 10.32 -8.55
C LEU A 91 -7.08 9.83 -7.32
N ILE A 92 -6.54 10.08 -6.16
CA ILE A 92 -7.23 9.92 -4.86
C ILE A 92 -7.63 11.33 -4.42
N SER A 93 -8.92 11.66 -4.55
CA SER A 93 -9.38 13.03 -4.31
C SER A 93 -10.89 13.08 -4.07
N ASN A 94 -11.32 13.96 -3.18
CA ASN A 94 -12.72 14.34 -2.97
C ASN A 94 -13.08 15.67 -3.65
N VAL A 95 -12.18 16.25 -4.41
CA VAL A 95 -12.40 17.48 -5.19
C VAL A 95 -13.41 17.23 -6.31
N ARG A 96 -14.23 18.24 -6.58
CA ARG A 96 -15.22 18.21 -7.66
C ARG A 96 -14.85 19.22 -8.75
N ASN A 97 -15.11 18.84 -10.01
CA ASN A 97 -14.99 19.75 -11.14
C ASN A 97 -16.16 20.76 -11.18
N GLU A 98 -16.16 21.67 -12.15
CA GLU A 98 -17.21 22.68 -12.34
C GLU A 98 -18.61 22.07 -12.55
N ALA A 99 -18.71 20.87 -13.09
CA ALA A 99 -19.95 20.13 -13.25
C ALA A 99 -20.42 19.41 -11.95
N GLY A 100 -19.67 19.56 -10.84
CA GLY A 100 -19.96 18.93 -9.56
C GLY A 100 -19.58 17.44 -9.47
N GLU A 101 -18.85 16.91 -10.47
CA GLU A 101 -18.43 15.52 -10.50
C GLU A 101 -17.08 15.34 -9.79
N LEU A 102 -16.90 14.21 -9.09
CA LEU A 102 -15.62 13.84 -8.50
C LEU A 102 -14.54 13.63 -9.57
N ILE A 103 -13.38 14.27 -9.39
CA ILE A 103 -12.21 14.10 -10.27
C ILE A 103 -11.33 12.91 -9.87
N GLY A 104 -11.52 12.35 -8.69
CA GLY A 104 -10.73 11.26 -8.13
C GLY A 104 -11.56 10.27 -7.33
N LEU A 105 -10.89 9.23 -6.86
CA LEU A 105 -11.48 8.20 -6.00
C LEU A 105 -11.55 8.75 -4.56
N ALA A 106 -12.74 9.20 -4.15
CA ALA A 106 -12.93 9.95 -2.91
C ALA A 106 -12.98 9.07 -1.65
N ASP A 107 -13.26 7.79 -1.79
CA ASP A 107 -13.44 6.84 -0.69
C ASP A 107 -12.34 5.75 -0.63
N ALA A 108 -11.17 6.03 -1.22
CA ALA A 108 -10.01 5.15 -1.09
C ALA A 108 -9.53 5.10 0.38
N GLY A 109 -9.14 3.92 0.84
CA GLY A 109 -8.51 3.76 2.15
C GLY A 109 -9.43 3.80 3.37
N PHE A 110 -10.76 3.82 3.21
CA PHE A 110 -11.71 3.82 4.35
C PHE A 110 -11.79 2.50 5.13
N THR A 111 -11.29 1.41 4.55
CA THR A 111 -11.25 0.09 5.19
C THR A 111 -9.86 -0.49 5.12
N TRP A 112 -9.53 -1.37 6.09
CA TRP A 112 -8.28 -2.14 6.03
C TRP A 112 -8.25 -3.01 4.77
N HIS A 113 -7.14 -2.94 4.04
CA HIS A 113 -6.95 -3.65 2.78
C HIS A 113 -5.47 -3.81 2.44
N SER A 114 -5.17 -4.67 1.50
CA SER A 114 -3.89 -4.70 0.77
C SER A 114 -4.16 -4.34 -0.69
N ASP A 115 -3.37 -3.43 -1.25
CA ASP A 115 -3.57 -3.01 -2.63
C ASP A 115 -3.45 -4.20 -3.58
N THR A 116 -4.34 -4.22 -4.57
CA THR A 116 -4.40 -5.23 -5.64
C THR A 116 -4.41 -6.69 -5.18
N SER A 117 -4.82 -6.99 -3.93
CA SER A 117 -4.88 -8.36 -3.39
C SER A 117 -5.76 -9.31 -4.20
N TYR A 118 -6.66 -8.77 -5.00
CA TYR A 118 -7.53 -9.49 -5.95
C TYR A 118 -6.84 -9.86 -7.27
N ARG A 119 -5.56 -9.54 -7.44
CA ARG A 119 -4.75 -9.97 -8.59
C ARG A 119 -3.97 -11.24 -8.27
N GLN A 120 -3.71 -12.05 -9.29
CA GLN A 120 -2.86 -13.24 -9.14
C GLN A 120 -1.45 -12.85 -8.67
N PHE A 121 -0.93 -11.75 -9.19
CA PHE A 121 0.31 -11.11 -8.78
C PHE A 121 -0.01 -9.71 -8.24
N PRO A 122 -0.20 -9.56 -6.92
CA PRO A 122 -0.43 -8.26 -6.30
C PRO A 122 0.76 -7.33 -6.52
N SER A 123 0.49 -6.02 -6.54
CA SER A 123 1.53 -5.00 -6.69
C SER A 123 2.62 -5.17 -5.64
N ARG A 124 3.87 -4.94 -6.05
CA ARG A 124 5.03 -5.00 -5.18
C ARG A 124 4.97 -3.90 -4.11
N CYS A 125 4.57 -2.72 -4.53
CA CYS A 125 4.38 -1.54 -3.68
C CYS A 125 3.40 -0.58 -4.33
N SER A 126 2.89 0.37 -3.53
CA SER A 126 2.14 1.53 -3.97
C SER A 126 2.91 2.79 -3.61
N LEU A 127 2.84 3.81 -4.47
CA LEU A 127 3.44 5.11 -4.24
C LEU A 127 2.34 6.18 -4.31
N LEU A 128 2.14 6.95 -3.24
CA LEU A 128 1.14 8.02 -3.18
C LEU A 128 1.82 9.37 -2.95
N TYR A 129 1.64 10.29 -3.89
CA TYR A 129 2.22 11.63 -3.83
C TYR A 129 1.17 12.67 -3.42
N ALA A 130 1.39 13.35 -2.29
CA ALA A 130 0.49 14.35 -1.73
C ALA A 130 0.66 15.71 -2.40
N LYS A 131 -0.19 16.03 -3.37
CA LYS A 131 -0.29 17.36 -4.02
C LYS A 131 -1.00 18.37 -3.14
N GLU A 132 -2.04 17.92 -2.43
CA GLU A 132 -2.85 18.72 -1.52
C GLU A 132 -3.18 17.90 -0.28
N VAL A 133 -3.18 18.55 0.87
CA VAL A 133 -3.57 17.95 2.15
C VAL A 133 -4.61 18.87 2.78
N PRO A 134 -5.85 18.40 2.98
CA PRO A 134 -6.88 19.24 3.62
C PRO A 134 -6.55 19.47 5.08
N HIS A 135 -6.90 20.66 5.58
CA HIS A 135 -6.72 21.04 6.98
C HIS A 135 -8.05 21.51 7.57
N ARG A 136 -8.22 21.29 8.87
CA ARG A 136 -9.28 21.90 9.69
C ARG A 136 -8.65 22.40 10.98
N ASP A 137 -8.84 23.66 11.30
CA ASP A 137 -8.30 24.32 12.51
C ASP A 137 -6.78 24.12 12.66
N GLY A 138 -6.05 24.17 11.53
CA GLY A 138 -4.59 23.98 11.47
C GLY A 138 -4.12 22.53 11.54
N VAL A 139 -5.04 21.56 11.66
CA VAL A 139 -4.71 20.12 11.71
C VAL A 139 -4.92 19.49 10.34
N ALA A 140 -3.90 18.78 9.83
CA ALA A 140 -4.01 17.99 8.62
C ALA A 140 -5.05 16.88 8.80
N LEU A 141 -5.83 16.64 7.76
CA LEU A 141 -6.85 15.59 7.73
C LEU A 141 -6.42 14.47 6.78
N GLY A 142 -7.01 13.29 6.97
CA GLY A 142 -6.81 12.15 6.06
C GLY A 142 -5.56 11.33 6.36
N ASP A 143 -5.11 11.28 7.63
CA ASP A 143 -4.03 10.37 8.05
C ASP A 143 -4.26 8.97 7.48
N THR A 144 -3.16 8.32 7.04
CA THR A 144 -3.21 6.90 6.65
C THR A 144 -2.59 6.04 7.75
N VAL A 145 -3.27 4.95 8.10
CA VAL A 145 -2.77 4.00 9.12
C VAL A 145 -2.38 2.71 8.43
N PHE A 146 -1.19 2.22 8.74
CA PHE A 146 -0.62 0.97 8.23
C PHE A 146 -0.47 -0.04 9.35
N ALA A 147 -0.61 -1.33 9.04
CA ALA A 147 -0.40 -2.43 9.96
C ALA A 147 0.77 -3.31 9.54
N ASN A 148 1.69 -3.59 10.44
CA ASN A 148 2.81 -4.50 10.25
C ASN A 148 2.33 -5.95 10.37
N THR A 149 1.91 -6.55 9.26
CA THR A 149 1.39 -7.92 9.25
C THR A 149 2.48 -8.99 9.42
N ILE A 150 3.76 -8.62 9.27
CA ILE A 150 4.91 -9.47 9.63
C ILE A 150 4.98 -9.58 11.15
N ALA A 151 5.02 -8.46 11.88
CA ALA A 151 5.04 -8.44 13.33
C ALA A 151 3.78 -9.10 13.92
N ALA A 152 2.62 -8.85 13.31
CA ALA A 152 1.37 -9.52 13.68
C ALA A 152 1.47 -11.04 13.55
N TYR A 153 2.04 -11.57 12.47
CA TYR A 153 2.27 -13.01 12.31
C TYR A 153 3.27 -13.55 13.34
N GLU A 154 4.39 -12.85 13.56
CA GLU A 154 5.41 -13.26 14.52
C GLU A 154 4.83 -13.40 15.95
N ALA A 155 3.95 -12.48 16.33
CA ALA A 155 3.28 -12.43 17.64
C ALA A 155 2.09 -13.41 17.79
N LEU A 156 1.61 -14.05 16.69
CA LEU A 156 0.50 -14.98 16.77
C LEU A 156 0.80 -16.18 17.72
N PRO A 157 -0.20 -16.59 18.52
CA PRO A 157 -0.10 -17.84 19.31
C PRO A 157 0.18 -19.04 18.40
N ALA A 158 1.00 -19.97 18.89
CA ALA A 158 1.36 -21.18 18.13
C ALA A 158 0.13 -22.02 17.70
N ALA A 159 -0.93 -22.03 18.49
CA ALA A 159 -2.18 -22.70 18.15
C ALA A 159 -2.84 -22.06 16.92
N THR A 160 -2.89 -20.72 16.86
CA THR A 160 -3.44 -19.99 15.71
C THR A 160 -2.57 -20.19 14.47
N LYS A 161 -1.23 -20.14 14.60
CA LYS A 161 -0.30 -20.44 13.49
C LYS A 161 -0.58 -21.80 12.87
N ARG A 162 -0.73 -22.86 13.71
CA ARG A 162 -1.08 -24.22 13.21
C ARG A 162 -2.45 -24.27 12.54
N ARG A 163 -3.43 -23.52 13.06
CA ARG A 163 -4.80 -23.49 12.52
C ARG A 163 -4.86 -22.85 11.11
N ILE A 164 -3.94 -21.95 10.77
CA ILE A 164 -3.91 -21.25 9.47
C ILE A 164 -2.83 -21.78 8.52
N GLU A 165 -2.00 -22.70 8.95
CA GLU A 165 -0.91 -23.24 8.14
C GLU A 165 -1.44 -23.89 6.86
N GLY A 166 -0.86 -23.52 5.71
CA GLY A 166 -1.25 -24.02 4.39
C GLY A 166 -2.62 -23.55 3.89
N ARG A 167 -3.40 -22.81 4.69
CA ARG A 167 -4.73 -22.31 4.27
C ARG A 167 -4.59 -21.14 3.32
N ARG A 168 -5.58 -20.99 2.42
CA ARG A 168 -5.64 -19.94 1.42
C ARG A 168 -6.96 -19.18 1.58
N ALA A 169 -6.87 -17.84 1.72
CA ALA A 169 -8.02 -16.95 1.74
C ALA A 169 -8.41 -16.55 0.30
N ILE A 170 -9.70 -16.48 0.03
CA ILE A 170 -10.26 -16.09 -1.26
C ILE A 170 -10.45 -14.58 -1.24
N HIS A 171 -9.65 -13.87 -2.05
CA HIS A 171 -9.71 -12.41 -2.22
C HIS A 171 -10.61 -12.03 -3.38
N ARG A 172 -11.43 -11.02 -3.19
CA ARG A 172 -12.39 -10.50 -4.17
C ARG A 172 -12.26 -8.99 -4.28
N TYR A 173 -12.23 -8.46 -5.51
CA TYR A 173 -12.44 -7.04 -5.76
C TYR A 173 -13.90 -6.68 -5.48
N SER A 174 -14.22 -6.49 -4.21
CA SER A 174 -15.57 -6.55 -3.68
C SER A 174 -16.21 -5.17 -3.57
N GLU A 175 -17.54 -5.18 -3.76
CA GLU A 175 -18.43 -4.11 -3.32
C GLU A 175 -18.43 -3.93 -1.77
N ARG A 176 -17.94 -4.90 -0.98
CA ARG A 176 -17.78 -4.80 0.48
C ARG A 176 -16.89 -3.65 0.93
N ARG A 177 -16.01 -3.15 0.06
CA ARG A 177 -15.20 -1.93 0.29
C ARG A 177 -16.01 -0.64 0.20
N ARG A 178 -17.28 -0.71 -0.20
CA ARG A 178 -18.11 0.48 -0.32
C ARG A 178 -18.52 0.97 1.06
N VAL A 179 -18.11 2.17 1.37
CA VAL A 179 -18.74 2.94 2.44
C VAL A 179 -20.19 3.18 2.02
N PRO A 180 -21.18 2.98 2.91
CA PRO A 180 -22.56 3.35 2.62
C PRO A 180 -22.64 4.79 2.08
N GLY A 181 -23.28 4.98 0.93
CA GLY A 181 -23.33 6.28 0.24
C GLY A 181 -22.09 6.63 -0.59
N SER A 182 -21.14 5.72 -0.77
CA SER A 182 -20.00 5.91 -1.65
C SER A 182 -20.41 6.28 -3.07
N PRO A 183 -19.83 7.35 -3.66
CA PRO A 183 -20.08 7.75 -5.03
C PRO A 183 -19.34 6.87 -6.06
N ARG A 184 -18.65 5.83 -5.61
CA ARG A 184 -17.86 4.94 -6.49
C ARG A 184 -18.77 4.26 -7.51
N PRO A 185 -18.47 4.30 -8.82
CA PRO A 185 -19.26 3.62 -9.83
C PRO A 185 -19.28 2.10 -9.60
N LYS A 186 -20.41 1.47 -9.87
CA LYS A 186 -20.49 0.01 -9.93
C LYS A 186 -19.60 -0.52 -11.04
N LEU A 187 -18.94 -1.64 -10.77
CA LEU A 187 -18.19 -2.33 -11.83
C LEU A 187 -19.14 -2.84 -12.92
N THR A 188 -18.71 -2.72 -14.16
CA THR A 188 -19.37 -3.35 -15.29
C THR A 188 -19.14 -4.86 -15.28
N ALA A 189 -19.94 -5.61 -16.03
CA ALA A 189 -19.74 -7.06 -16.19
C ALA A 189 -18.35 -7.40 -16.74
N ALA A 190 -17.82 -6.58 -17.66
CA ALA A 190 -16.47 -6.74 -18.19
C ALA A 190 -15.40 -6.55 -17.09
N GLN A 191 -15.51 -5.50 -16.27
CA GLN A 191 -14.59 -5.27 -15.15
C GLN A 191 -14.66 -6.37 -14.08
N LEU A 192 -15.86 -6.91 -13.81
CA LEU A 192 -16.01 -8.07 -12.92
C LEU A 192 -15.33 -9.33 -13.49
N ALA A 193 -15.43 -9.54 -14.80
CA ALA A 193 -14.76 -10.66 -15.47
C ALA A 193 -13.21 -10.53 -15.44
N GLU A 194 -12.68 -9.29 -15.42
CA GLU A 194 -11.25 -9.01 -15.28
C GLU A 194 -10.73 -9.18 -13.84
N THR A 195 -11.62 -9.30 -12.86
CA THR A 195 -11.28 -9.41 -11.43
C THR A 195 -11.96 -10.63 -10.80
N PRO A 196 -11.66 -11.86 -11.28
CA PRO A 196 -12.17 -13.08 -10.65
C PRO A 196 -11.65 -13.21 -9.22
N ASP A 197 -12.32 -14.00 -8.41
CA ASP A 197 -11.84 -14.38 -7.08
C ASP A 197 -10.48 -15.07 -7.18
N ILE A 198 -9.54 -14.67 -6.34
CA ILE A 198 -8.18 -15.23 -6.29
C ILE A 198 -7.89 -15.73 -4.89
N ALA A 199 -7.36 -16.94 -4.79
CA ALA A 199 -6.92 -17.47 -3.51
C ALA A 199 -5.43 -17.19 -3.28
N HIS A 200 -5.11 -16.61 -2.11
CA HIS A 200 -3.75 -16.39 -1.65
C HIS A 200 -3.49 -17.10 -0.31
N PRO A 201 -2.25 -17.53 -0.03
CA PRO A 201 -1.91 -18.06 1.29
C PRO A 201 -2.24 -17.04 2.37
N ILE A 202 -2.92 -17.46 3.46
CA ILE A 202 -3.16 -16.61 4.65
C ILE A 202 -1.82 -16.18 5.27
N VAL A 203 -0.83 -17.10 5.27
CA VAL A 203 0.55 -16.81 5.65
C VAL A 203 1.39 -16.76 4.39
N ARG A 204 1.73 -15.54 3.98
CA ARG A 204 2.51 -15.29 2.77
C ARG A 204 3.97 -15.02 3.13
N THR A 205 4.91 -15.62 2.39
CA THR A 205 6.32 -15.30 2.51
C THR A 205 6.61 -14.07 1.65
N HIS A 206 7.19 -13.03 2.26
CA HIS A 206 7.57 -11.83 1.56
C HIS A 206 8.72 -12.14 0.56
N PRO A 207 8.55 -11.86 -0.74
CA PRO A 207 9.45 -12.38 -1.78
C PRO A 207 10.87 -11.83 -1.69
N TYR A 208 11.08 -10.65 -1.10
CA TYR A 208 12.38 -10.00 -1.01
C TYR A 208 13.07 -10.22 0.34
N THR A 209 12.32 -10.35 1.43
CA THR A 209 12.89 -10.47 2.79
C THR A 209 12.83 -11.89 3.35
N GLY A 210 12.04 -12.79 2.73
CA GLY A 210 11.80 -14.15 3.24
C GLY A 210 10.95 -14.21 4.52
N ARG A 211 10.54 -13.08 5.10
CA ARG A 211 9.73 -13.03 6.32
C ARG A 211 8.29 -13.43 6.04
N LYS A 212 7.67 -14.10 6.99
CA LYS A 212 6.26 -14.49 6.90
C LYS A 212 5.36 -13.36 7.40
N ALA A 213 4.27 -13.10 6.68
CA ALA A 213 3.28 -12.08 7.00
C ALA A 213 1.86 -12.67 6.92
N LEU A 214 0.93 -12.11 7.68
CA LEU A 214 -0.49 -12.36 7.49
C LEU A 214 -0.96 -11.61 6.24
N TYR A 215 -1.65 -12.33 5.34
CA TYR A 215 -2.18 -11.77 4.11
C TYR A 215 -3.69 -12.04 4.04
N VAL A 216 -4.42 -11.37 4.93
CA VAL A 216 -5.86 -11.54 5.12
C VAL A 216 -6.46 -10.25 5.68
N THR A 217 -7.58 -9.81 5.10
CA THR A 217 -8.38 -8.69 5.60
C THR A 217 -9.85 -9.01 5.45
N ALA A 218 -10.67 -8.59 6.41
CA ALA A 218 -12.12 -8.77 6.33
C ALA A 218 -12.76 -7.93 5.20
N GLY A 219 -12.07 -6.89 4.73
CA GLY A 219 -12.53 -6.04 3.62
C GLY A 219 -12.41 -6.67 2.24
N GLU A 220 -11.56 -7.69 2.08
CA GLU A 220 -11.22 -8.29 0.78
C GLU A 220 -11.43 -9.79 0.73
N CYS A 221 -11.24 -10.49 1.86
CA CYS A 221 -11.38 -11.93 1.93
C CYS A 221 -12.84 -12.32 2.13
N VAL A 222 -13.33 -13.16 1.24
CA VAL A 222 -14.73 -13.61 1.24
C VAL A 222 -14.93 -15.05 1.73
N GLY A 223 -13.82 -15.78 1.92
CA GLY A 223 -13.83 -17.16 2.37
C GLY A 223 -12.43 -17.75 2.46
N ILE A 224 -12.33 -19.02 2.81
CA ILE A 224 -11.09 -19.82 2.85
C ILE A 224 -11.35 -21.08 2.03
N GLU A 225 -10.43 -21.45 1.15
CA GLU A 225 -10.56 -22.64 0.31
C GLU A 225 -10.83 -23.90 1.15
N GLY A 226 -11.87 -24.62 0.79
CA GLY A 226 -12.25 -25.89 1.45
C GLY A 226 -12.79 -25.75 2.89
N VAL A 227 -13.08 -24.53 3.35
CA VAL A 227 -13.63 -24.26 4.69
C VAL A 227 -15.03 -23.68 4.55
N PRO A 228 -16.04 -24.22 5.28
CA PRO A 228 -17.39 -23.66 5.28
C PRO A 228 -17.42 -22.20 5.79
N ASP A 229 -18.33 -21.38 5.25
CA ASP A 229 -18.40 -19.95 5.56
C ASP A 229 -18.62 -19.67 7.06
N ASN A 230 -19.36 -20.51 7.76
CA ASN A 230 -19.58 -20.38 9.21
C ASN A 230 -18.30 -20.56 10.05
N GLU A 231 -17.25 -21.11 9.49
CA GLU A 231 -15.91 -21.22 10.10
C GLU A 231 -14.92 -20.23 9.49
N ALA A 232 -14.96 -20.07 8.16
CA ALA A 232 -14.03 -19.21 7.42
C ALA A 232 -14.20 -17.73 7.79
N VAL A 233 -15.45 -17.22 7.79
CA VAL A 233 -15.72 -15.80 8.03
C VAL A 233 -15.31 -15.37 9.45
N PRO A 234 -15.64 -16.11 10.53
CA PRO A 234 -15.13 -15.79 11.86
C PRO A 234 -13.61 -15.82 11.97
N LEU A 235 -12.93 -16.77 11.30
CA LEU A 235 -11.47 -16.86 11.32
C LEU A 235 -10.83 -15.66 10.59
N ILE A 236 -11.38 -15.25 9.44
CA ILE A 236 -10.92 -14.05 8.75
C ILE A 236 -11.08 -12.82 9.64
N ALA A 237 -12.22 -12.65 10.30
CA ALA A 237 -12.47 -11.54 11.21
C ALA A 237 -11.52 -11.54 12.43
N GLU A 238 -11.24 -12.71 12.99
CA GLU A 238 -10.27 -12.90 14.09
C GLU A 238 -8.87 -12.43 13.68
N LEU A 239 -8.40 -12.86 12.51
CA LEU A 239 -7.06 -12.52 12.00
C LEU A 239 -6.97 -11.04 11.59
N ASP A 240 -8.02 -10.49 10.97
CA ASP A 240 -8.10 -9.06 10.63
C ASP A 240 -8.00 -8.19 11.88
N ALA A 241 -8.82 -8.49 12.90
CA ALA A 241 -8.78 -7.80 14.18
C ALA A 241 -7.42 -7.93 14.90
N TRP A 242 -6.74 -9.06 14.74
CA TRP A 242 -5.40 -9.26 15.28
C TRP A 242 -4.37 -8.35 14.59
N CYS A 243 -4.42 -8.25 13.25
CA CYS A 243 -3.47 -7.45 12.47
C CYS A 243 -3.53 -5.95 12.82
N VAL A 244 -4.69 -5.45 13.22
CA VAL A 244 -4.91 -4.02 13.47
C VAL A 244 -4.80 -3.61 14.93
N ARG A 245 -4.14 -4.41 15.75
CA ARG A 245 -3.86 -4.08 17.15
C ARG A 245 -2.86 -2.92 17.24
N PRO A 246 -3.01 -2.02 18.22
CA PRO A 246 -2.21 -0.79 18.32
C PRO A 246 -0.69 -0.99 18.22
N GLU A 247 -0.17 -2.09 18.78
CA GLU A 247 1.25 -2.42 18.77
C GLU A 247 1.83 -2.73 17.39
N PHE A 248 0.99 -2.95 16.38
CA PHE A 248 1.41 -3.24 15.01
C PHE A 248 1.20 -2.05 14.07
N LEU A 249 0.71 -0.91 14.57
CA LEU A 249 0.29 0.19 13.72
C LEU A 249 1.37 1.27 13.57
N TYR A 250 1.32 1.91 12.41
CA TYR A 250 1.98 3.17 12.10
C TYR A 250 0.97 4.13 11.49
N ARG A 251 0.93 5.37 11.99
CA ARG A 251 0.06 6.44 11.48
C ARG A 251 0.91 7.47 10.73
N HIS A 252 0.70 7.57 9.43
CA HIS A 252 1.30 8.62 8.63
C HIS A 252 0.44 9.88 8.66
N ARG A 253 1.04 10.99 9.08
CA ARG A 253 0.46 12.32 9.03
C ARG A 253 0.97 13.01 7.78
N TRP A 254 0.05 13.28 6.86
CA TRP A 254 0.39 13.84 5.56
C TRP A 254 0.86 15.29 5.62
N GLN A 255 1.83 15.61 4.78
CA GLN A 255 2.24 16.97 4.44
C GLN A 255 2.25 17.09 2.92
N VAL A 256 2.00 18.31 2.40
CA VAL A 256 2.14 18.57 0.96
C VAL A 256 3.57 18.27 0.54
N GLY A 257 3.74 17.57 -0.57
CA GLY A 257 5.04 17.13 -1.07
C GLY A 257 5.53 15.79 -0.48
N ASP A 258 4.73 15.08 0.33
CA ASP A 258 5.07 13.71 0.72
C ASP A 258 4.90 12.76 -0.45
N LEU A 259 5.92 11.97 -0.75
CA LEU A 259 5.79 10.72 -1.48
C LEU A 259 5.90 9.57 -0.49
N LEU A 260 4.79 8.87 -0.26
CA LEU A 260 4.72 7.72 0.63
C LEU A 260 4.71 6.44 -0.19
N MET A 261 5.50 5.45 0.23
CA MET A 261 5.61 4.14 -0.41
C MET A 261 5.38 3.02 0.62
N TRP A 262 4.56 2.02 0.26
CA TRP A 262 4.26 0.85 1.09
C TRP A 262 4.06 -0.42 0.28
#